data_c81495e704114f6c26dc003b02f53dbd
#
_entry.id   c81495e704114f6c26dc003b02f53dbd
#
_cell.length_a   1.000
_cell.length_b   1.000
_cell.length_c   1.000
_cell.angle_alpha   90.00
_cell.angle_beta   90.00
_cell.angle_gamma   90.00
#
_symmetry.space_group_name_H-M   'P 1'
#
loop_
_entity.id
_entity.type
_entity.pdbx_description
1 polymer ?
#
loop_
_entity_poly.entity_id
_entity_poly.type
_entity_poly.pdbx_seq_one_letter_code
_entity_poly.pdbx_strand_id
1 'polypeptide(L)'
;MKRLVILTFAFFFIAASANSAFALFGNKFEEELEKEAGAVKLVREVQRGGYDVVKTDELKSWIDEGKDMLIVDTMPYEASYKKEHVPGAEQFLFPIPEMENWGGEEVGGSQADFEKLLGPDKDRLIVIYCGFVKCTRSHNGAMWAVKLGYTNVYRHPGGIFAWKGAGYESASVE
;
A
#
# COMPACT_ATOMS: atom_id res chain seq x y z
N MET A 1 -26.85 -27.95 -52.57
CA MET A 1 -26.73 -28.17 -51.11
C MET A 1 -25.31 -28.06 -50.55
N LYS A 2 -24.22 -28.34 -51.30
CA LYS A 2 -22.85 -28.25 -50.76
C LYS A 2 -22.28 -26.82 -50.57
N ARG A 3 -22.82 -25.81 -51.22
CA ARG A 3 -22.35 -24.41 -51.10
C ARG A 3 -22.90 -23.65 -49.88
N LEU A 4 -24.04 -24.07 -49.34
CA LEU A 4 -24.68 -23.41 -48.19
C LEU A 4 -24.04 -23.79 -46.85
N VAL A 5 -23.46 -24.99 -46.74
CA VAL A 5 -22.81 -25.50 -45.55
C VAL A 5 -21.44 -24.79 -45.27
N ILE A 6 -20.74 -24.41 -46.36
CA ILE A 6 -19.41 -23.76 -46.23
C ILE A 6 -19.54 -22.31 -45.74
N LEU A 7 -20.60 -21.60 -46.12
CA LEU A 7 -20.85 -20.23 -45.66
C LEU A 7 -21.25 -20.14 -44.18
N THR A 8 -21.99 -21.12 -43.66
CA THR A 8 -22.38 -21.16 -42.26
C THR A 8 -21.18 -21.51 -41.32
N PHE A 9 -20.24 -22.32 -41.78
CA PHE A 9 -19.05 -22.62 -41.01
C PHE A 9 -18.07 -21.45 -40.92
N ALA A 10 -17.93 -20.66 -41.97
CA ALA A 10 -17.06 -19.47 -41.97
C ALA A 10 -17.61 -18.36 -41.06
N PHE A 11 -18.93 -18.19 -40.94
CA PHE A 11 -19.54 -17.21 -40.03
C PHE A 11 -19.42 -17.61 -38.57
N PHE A 12 -19.46 -18.90 -38.26
CA PHE A 12 -19.28 -19.38 -36.88
C PHE A 12 -17.83 -19.27 -36.37
N PHE A 13 -16.84 -19.39 -37.28
CA PHE A 13 -15.42 -19.26 -36.92
C PHE A 13 -15.02 -17.79 -36.69
N ILE A 14 -15.59 -16.82 -37.40
CA ILE A 14 -15.34 -15.40 -37.22
C ILE A 14 -15.96 -14.88 -35.92
N ALA A 15 -17.15 -15.39 -35.52
CA ALA A 15 -17.78 -15.02 -34.26
C ALA A 15 -17.05 -15.57 -33.03
N ALA A 16 -16.46 -16.77 -33.15
CA ALA A 16 -15.68 -17.37 -32.06
C ALA A 16 -14.32 -16.68 -31.84
N SER A 17 -13.68 -16.19 -32.91
CA SER A 17 -12.41 -15.46 -32.81
C SER A 17 -12.56 -14.04 -32.25
N ALA A 18 -13.70 -13.38 -32.52
CA ALA A 18 -13.98 -12.06 -31.97
C ALA A 18 -14.23 -12.10 -30.45
N ASN A 19 -14.93 -13.13 -29.96
CA ASN A 19 -15.16 -13.30 -28.53
C ASN A 19 -13.87 -13.64 -27.75
N SER A 20 -12.94 -14.36 -28.34
CA SER A 20 -11.66 -14.68 -27.70
C SER A 20 -10.72 -13.49 -27.56
N ALA A 21 -10.77 -12.55 -28.52
CA ALA A 21 -10.00 -11.32 -28.44
C ALA A 21 -10.54 -10.38 -27.34
N PHE A 22 -11.84 -10.29 -27.17
CA PHE A 22 -12.48 -9.46 -26.15
C PHE A 22 -12.18 -9.97 -24.72
N ALA A 23 -12.13 -11.28 -24.52
CA ALA A 23 -11.78 -11.87 -23.23
C ALA A 23 -10.30 -11.66 -22.83
N LEU A 24 -9.39 -11.55 -23.81
CA LEU A 24 -7.96 -11.30 -23.57
C LEU A 24 -7.64 -9.83 -23.27
N PHE A 25 -8.45 -8.89 -23.69
CA PHE A 25 -8.24 -7.45 -23.46
C PHE A 25 -9.12 -6.89 -22.35
N GLY A 26 -10.23 -7.55 -21.98
CA GLY A 26 -11.17 -7.09 -20.95
C GLY A 26 -10.47 -6.85 -19.59
N ASN A 27 -9.71 -7.82 -19.12
CA ASN A 27 -8.99 -7.71 -17.84
C ASN A 27 -7.96 -6.57 -17.81
N LYS A 28 -7.29 -6.28 -18.92
CA LYS A 28 -6.27 -5.22 -18.96
C LYS A 28 -6.87 -3.82 -18.82
N PHE A 29 -8.05 -3.57 -19.37
CA PHE A 29 -8.71 -2.27 -19.24
C PHE A 29 -9.26 -2.07 -17.83
N GLU A 30 -9.83 -3.10 -17.22
CA GLU A 30 -10.29 -3.06 -15.83
C GLU A 30 -9.13 -2.90 -14.86
N GLU A 31 -8.04 -3.63 -15.06
CA GLU A 31 -6.81 -3.48 -14.27
C GLU A 31 -6.24 -2.05 -14.36
N GLU A 32 -6.29 -1.41 -15.53
CA GLU A 32 -5.79 -0.05 -15.69
C GLU A 32 -6.66 0.97 -14.96
N LEU A 33 -7.99 0.82 -14.96
CA LEU A 33 -8.89 1.64 -14.15
C LEU A 33 -8.61 1.49 -12.65
N GLU A 34 -8.30 0.28 -12.19
CA GLU A 34 -7.93 0.05 -10.80
C GLU A 34 -6.60 0.69 -10.43
N LYS A 35 -5.60 0.62 -11.32
CA LYS A 35 -4.31 1.27 -11.15
C LYS A 35 -4.46 2.79 -11.11
N GLU A 36 -5.24 3.36 -12.05
CA GLU A 36 -5.54 4.79 -12.06
C GLU A 36 -6.18 5.23 -10.75
N ALA A 37 -7.22 4.53 -10.30
CA ALA A 37 -7.91 4.85 -9.05
C ALA A 37 -6.94 4.80 -7.84
N GLY A 38 -6.04 3.81 -7.79
CA GLY A 38 -5.01 3.68 -6.77
C GLY A 38 -3.99 4.82 -6.82
N ALA A 39 -3.52 5.17 -8.02
CA ALA A 39 -2.55 6.25 -8.21
C ALA A 39 -3.13 7.61 -7.85
N VAL A 40 -4.34 7.92 -8.33
CA VAL A 40 -5.03 9.19 -8.01
C VAL A 40 -5.32 9.30 -6.51
N LYS A 41 -5.78 8.20 -5.88
CA LYS A 41 -5.97 8.17 -4.42
C LYS A 41 -4.66 8.50 -3.70
N LEU A 42 -3.55 7.83 -4.04
CA LEU A 42 -2.24 8.04 -3.41
C LEU A 42 -1.79 9.50 -3.55
N VAL A 43 -1.86 10.08 -4.76
CA VAL A 43 -1.47 11.49 -4.99
C VAL A 43 -2.28 12.44 -4.11
N ARG A 44 -3.59 12.25 -4.03
CA ARG A 44 -4.47 13.07 -3.17
C ARG A 44 -4.16 12.90 -1.68
N GLU A 45 -3.86 11.69 -1.24
CA GLU A 45 -3.45 11.41 0.14
C GLU A 45 -2.11 12.08 0.49
N VAL A 46 -1.11 12.00 -0.38
CA VAL A 46 0.18 12.68 -0.22
C VAL A 46 0.00 14.20 -0.12
N GLN A 47 -0.77 14.78 -1.03
CA GLN A 47 -1.05 16.23 -1.02
C GLN A 47 -1.73 16.70 0.26
N ARG A 48 -2.69 15.92 0.79
CA ARG A 48 -3.38 16.27 2.05
C ARG A 48 -2.53 16.00 3.28
N GLY A 49 -1.75 14.93 3.25
CA GLY A 49 -0.97 14.47 4.38
C GLY A 49 0.36 15.20 4.58
N GLY A 50 0.92 15.82 3.53
CA GLY A 50 2.16 16.58 3.60
C GLY A 50 3.42 15.72 3.82
N TYR A 51 3.35 14.42 3.55
CA TYR A 51 4.47 13.48 3.64
C TYR A 51 4.96 13.08 2.24
N ASP A 52 6.16 12.52 2.16
CA ASP A 52 6.72 11.96 0.93
C ASP A 52 6.43 10.46 0.77
N VAL A 53 6.82 9.89 -0.37
CA VAL A 53 6.68 8.45 -0.63
C VAL A 53 8.04 7.81 -0.89
N VAL A 54 8.19 6.56 -0.48
CA VAL A 54 9.36 5.73 -0.76
C VAL A 54 8.93 4.41 -1.41
N LYS A 55 9.64 4.00 -2.45
CA LYS A 55 9.41 2.70 -3.11
C LYS A 55 10.00 1.55 -2.30
N THR A 56 9.55 0.34 -2.63
CA THR A 56 9.99 -0.88 -1.97
C THR A 56 11.51 -1.10 -2.07
N ASP A 57 12.09 -0.91 -3.25
CA ASP A 57 13.52 -1.05 -3.51
C ASP A 57 14.37 0.03 -2.82
N GLU A 58 13.86 1.26 -2.77
CA GLU A 58 14.52 2.36 -2.04
C GLU A 58 14.52 2.10 -0.53
N LEU A 59 13.38 1.69 0.03
CA LEU A 59 13.30 1.33 1.45
C LEU A 59 14.24 0.17 1.78
N LYS A 60 14.31 -0.85 0.91
CA LYS A 60 15.26 -1.96 1.08
C LYS A 60 16.70 -1.46 1.10
N SER A 61 17.08 -0.58 0.16
CA SER A 61 18.41 0.03 0.15
C SER A 61 18.71 0.79 1.44
N TRP A 62 17.75 1.56 1.95
CA TRP A 62 17.93 2.29 3.21
C TRP A 62 18.15 1.37 4.41
N ILE A 63 17.47 0.24 4.47
CA ILE A 63 17.67 -0.79 5.50
C ILE A 63 19.07 -1.40 5.35
N ASP A 64 19.48 -1.79 4.14
CA ASP A 64 20.77 -2.42 3.87
C ASP A 64 21.96 -1.49 4.14
N GLU A 65 21.77 -0.19 3.91
CA GLU A 65 22.75 0.87 4.24
C GLU A 65 22.81 1.16 5.75
N GLY A 66 21.90 0.61 6.54
CA GLY A 66 21.81 0.85 7.98
C GLY A 66 21.44 2.29 8.33
N LYS A 67 20.59 2.93 7.50
CA LYS A 67 20.10 4.29 7.80
C LYS A 67 19.38 4.31 9.15
N ASP A 68 19.70 5.31 9.97
CA ASP A 68 18.95 5.56 11.19
C ASP A 68 17.55 6.06 10.86
N MET A 69 16.56 5.20 11.00
CA MET A 69 15.16 5.49 10.70
C MET A 69 14.22 4.69 11.60
N LEU A 70 13.04 5.20 11.79
CA LEU A 70 11.92 4.45 12.37
C LEU A 70 11.02 3.94 11.25
N ILE A 71 10.74 2.65 11.25
CA ILE A 71 9.73 2.04 10.35
C ILE A 71 8.53 1.68 11.20
N VAL A 72 7.32 2.11 10.79
CA VAL A 72 6.07 1.84 11.53
C VAL A 72 5.10 1.07 10.65
N ASP A 73 4.72 -0.12 11.15
CA ASP A 73 3.61 -0.91 10.60
C ASP A 73 2.29 -0.47 11.24
N THR A 74 1.32 -0.10 10.40
CA THR A 74 0.02 0.38 10.87
C THR A 74 -1.08 -0.69 10.84
N MET A 75 -0.69 -1.95 10.68
CA MET A 75 -1.60 -3.09 10.62
C MET A 75 -1.94 -3.63 12.03
N PRO A 76 -3.04 -4.41 12.17
CA PRO A 76 -3.39 -5.07 13.41
C PRO A 76 -2.28 -6.02 13.88
N TYR A 77 -1.97 -5.98 15.18
CA TYR A 77 -0.87 -6.76 15.77
C TYR A 77 -1.03 -8.27 15.53
N GLU A 78 -2.08 -8.90 16.06
CA GLU A 78 -2.27 -10.35 15.98
C GLU A 78 -2.60 -10.85 14.56
N ALA A 79 -3.36 -10.06 13.82
CA ALA A 79 -3.83 -10.48 12.50
C ALA A 79 -2.76 -10.34 11.39
N SER A 80 -1.82 -9.41 11.54
CA SER A 80 -0.84 -9.06 10.50
C SER A 80 0.59 -8.94 11.05
N TYR A 81 0.90 -7.92 11.83
CA TYR A 81 2.27 -7.56 12.23
C TYR A 81 3.04 -8.73 12.87
N LYS A 82 2.41 -9.43 13.81
CA LYS A 82 3.01 -10.58 14.51
C LYS A 82 3.44 -11.68 13.55
N LYS A 83 2.66 -11.88 12.49
CA LYS A 83 2.93 -12.94 11.51
C LYS A 83 4.01 -12.55 10.51
N GLU A 84 3.93 -11.32 10.01
CA GLU A 84 4.84 -10.82 8.98
C GLU A 84 4.91 -9.29 9.02
N HIS A 85 6.10 -8.72 9.08
CA HIS A 85 6.35 -7.29 8.99
C HIS A 85 7.71 -7.01 8.32
N VAL A 86 7.93 -5.78 7.88
CA VAL A 86 9.23 -5.33 7.35
C VAL A 86 10.26 -5.38 8.48
N PRO A 87 11.45 -5.99 8.27
CA PRO A 87 12.46 -6.09 9.33
C PRO A 87 12.77 -4.76 10.00
N GLY A 88 12.79 -4.76 11.34
CA GLY A 88 13.03 -3.57 12.16
C GLY A 88 11.84 -2.63 12.31
N ALA A 89 10.67 -2.97 11.76
CA ALA A 89 9.47 -2.17 11.99
C ALA A 89 8.92 -2.34 13.40
N GLU A 90 8.39 -1.24 13.95
CA GLU A 90 7.56 -1.22 15.14
C GLU A 90 6.09 -1.11 14.75
N GLN A 91 5.17 -1.50 15.62
CA GLN A 91 3.74 -1.52 15.30
C GLN A 91 2.99 -0.40 16.02
N PHE A 92 2.12 0.30 15.27
CA PHE A 92 1.10 1.16 15.86
C PHE A 92 -0.14 1.17 14.96
N LEU A 93 -1.25 0.64 15.47
CA LEU A 93 -2.48 0.47 14.70
C LEU A 93 -3.14 1.81 14.35
N PHE A 94 -3.52 1.97 13.08
CA PHE A 94 -4.39 3.05 12.61
C PHE A 94 -5.67 2.49 11.97
N PRO A 95 -6.80 3.21 11.99
CA PRO A 95 -8.05 2.78 11.38
C PRO A 95 -7.99 2.86 9.84
N ILE A 96 -8.88 2.13 9.17
CA ILE A 96 -9.04 2.20 7.71
C ILE A 96 -9.67 3.53 7.26
N PRO A 97 -10.76 4.02 7.90
CA PRO A 97 -11.29 5.34 7.58
C PRO A 97 -10.27 6.46 7.84
N GLU A 98 -10.26 7.49 7.00
CA GLU A 98 -9.39 8.65 7.19
C GLU A 98 -9.70 9.36 8.50
N MET A 99 -8.66 9.67 9.29
CA MET A 99 -8.78 10.28 10.61
C MET A 99 -8.72 11.79 10.52
N GLU A 100 -9.85 12.47 10.69
CA GLU A 100 -9.87 13.93 10.84
C GLU A 100 -9.38 14.37 12.22
N ASN A 101 -9.79 13.65 13.26
CA ASN A 101 -9.42 13.88 14.65
C ASN A 101 -8.77 12.62 15.24
N TRP A 102 -7.91 12.79 16.26
CA TRP A 102 -7.35 11.65 16.98
C TRP A 102 -8.43 10.96 17.80
N GLY A 103 -8.56 9.66 17.61
CA GLY A 103 -9.52 8.82 18.35
C GLY A 103 -10.17 7.76 17.45
N GLY A 104 -10.96 6.90 18.10
CA GLY A 104 -11.65 5.78 17.45
C GLY A 104 -11.25 4.44 18.06
N GLU A 105 -12.14 3.45 18.01
CA GLU A 105 -11.95 2.13 18.62
C GLU A 105 -10.79 1.32 18.00
N GLU A 106 -10.36 1.69 16.78
CA GLU A 106 -9.30 0.97 16.06
C GLU A 106 -7.92 1.63 16.13
N VAL A 107 -7.71 2.68 16.95
CA VAL A 107 -6.39 3.30 17.11
C VAL A 107 -5.60 2.56 18.19
N GLY A 108 -4.33 2.26 17.90
CA GLY A 108 -3.47 1.46 18.78
C GLY A 108 -3.08 2.10 20.12
N GLY A 109 -3.51 3.35 20.35
CA GLY A 109 -3.22 4.08 21.58
C GLY A 109 -3.58 5.56 21.50
N SER A 110 -3.17 6.32 22.51
CA SER A 110 -3.35 7.77 22.52
C SER A 110 -2.39 8.47 21.54
N GLN A 111 -2.67 9.74 21.22
CA GLN A 111 -1.75 10.57 20.45
C GLN A 111 -0.36 10.66 21.11
N ALA A 112 -0.34 10.73 22.45
CA ALA A 112 0.91 10.77 23.24
C ALA A 112 1.70 9.45 23.12
N ASP A 113 1.02 8.29 23.03
CA ASP A 113 1.69 7.01 22.81
C ASP A 113 2.32 6.94 21.42
N PHE A 114 1.64 7.46 20.40
CA PHE A 114 2.21 7.55 19.07
C PHE A 114 3.39 8.51 19.01
N GLU A 115 3.28 9.70 19.62
CA GLU A 115 4.38 10.66 19.70
C GLU A 115 5.59 10.09 20.47
N LYS A 116 5.33 9.31 21.52
CA LYS A 116 6.39 8.59 22.25
C LYS A 116 7.10 7.57 21.37
N LEU A 117 6.37 6.83 20.53
CA LEU A 117 6.94 5.88 19.56
C LEU A 117 7.82 6.62 18.55
N LEU A 118 7.34 7.74 18.00
CA LEU A 118 8.08 8.53 17.01
C LEU A 118 9.37 9.16 17.59
N GLY A 119 9.39 9.41 18.91
CA GLY A 119 10.53 9.98 19.63
C GLY A 119 10.58 11.52 19.58
N PRO A 120 11.53 12.13 20.32
CA PRO A 120 11.58 13.61 20.46
C PRO A 120 12.18 14.34 19.25
N ASP A 121 12.97 13.65 18.43
CA ASP A 121 13.61 14.25 17.26
C ASP A 121 12.59 14.41 16.12
N LYS A 122 12.23 15.66 15.82
CA LYS A 122 11.24 15.99 14.80
C LYS A 122 11.79 15.88 13.36
N ASP A 123 13.09 15.80 13.19
CA ASP A 123 13.76 15.62 11.89
C ASP A 123 14.11 14.15 11.61
N ARG A 124 13.80 13.24 12.55
CA ARG A 124 14.03 11.81 12.40
C ARG A 124 13.39 11.29 11.12
N LEU A 125 14.11 10.46 10.36
CA LEU A 125 13.56 9.74 9.21
C LEU A 125 12.54 8.71 9.68
N ILE A 126 11.29 8.86 9.24
CA ILE A 126 10.18 7.98 9.60
C ILE A 126 9.56 7.41 8.34
N VAL A 127 9.43 6.09 8.27
CA VAL A 127 8.75 5.40 7.19
C VAL A 127 7.52 4.68 7.74
N ILE A 128 6.35 4.97 7.18
CA ILE A 128 5.08 4.40 7.65
C ILE A 128 4.44 3.58 6.53
N TYR A 129 4.03 2.35 6.85
CA TYR A 129 3.42 1.46 5.86
C TYR A 129 2.22 0.67 6.43
N CYS A 130 1.48 0.01 5.55
CA CYS A 130 0.43 -0.96 5.87
C CYS A 130 0.47 -2.15 4.90
N GLY A 131 -0.67 -2.69 4.47
CA GLY A 131 -0.72 -3.86 3.60
C GLY A 131 -0.36 -3.59 2.15
N PHE A 132 -1.01 -2.57 1.53
CA PHE A 132 -0.99 -2.33 0.08
C PHE A 132 -1.42 -0.90 -0.27
N VAL A 133 -1.26 -0.49 -1.54
CA VAL A 133 -1.42 0.91 -2.01
C VAL A 133 -2.76 1.55 -1.63
N LYS A 134 -3.87 0.82 -1.74
CA LYS A 134 -5.21 1.35 -1.45
C LYS A 134 -5.54 1.45 0.06
N CYS A 135 -4.68 0.93 0.94
CA CYS A 135 -4.90 0.92 2.39
C CYS A 135 -4.67 2.32 3.00
N THR A 136 -5.65 2.87 3.70
CA THR A 136 -5.57 4.21 4.27
C THR A 136 -4.85 4.26 5.63
N ARG A 137 -4.64 3.12 6.31
CA ARG A 137 -3.98 3.07 7.63
C ARG A 137 -2.64 3.81 7.64
N SER A 138 -1.78 3.54 6.65
CA SER A 138 -0.47 4.22 6.54
C SER A 138 -0.58 5.69 6.15
N HIS A 139 -1.65 6.10 5.44
CA HIS A 139 -1.94 7.52 5.24
C HIS A 139 -2.22 8.21 6.56
N ASN A 140 -3.10 7.64 7.39
CA ASN A 140 -3.40 8.18 8.71
C ASN A 140 -2.15 8.35 9.56
N GLY A 141 -1.32 7.31 9.67
CA GLY A 141 -0.09 7.37 10.44
C GLY A 141 0.88 8.45 9.93
N ALA A 142 1.12 8.52 8.62
CA ALA A 142 2.02 9.49 8.03
C ALA A 142 1.49 10.94 8.18
N MET A 143 0.21 11.15 7.91
CA MET A 143 -0.43 12.46 8.10
C MET A 143 -0.39 12.92 9.55
N TRP A 144 -0.63 12.02 10.51
CA TRP A 144 -0.56 12.37 11.94
C TRP A 144 0.87 12.62 12.42
N ALA A 145 1.87 11.91 11.90
CA ALA A 145 3.27 12.24 12.17
C ALA A 145 3.60 13.67 11.70
N VAL A 146 3.18 14.06 10.48
CA VAL A 146 3.34 15.43 10.00
C VAL A 146 2.57 16.45 10.85
N LYS A 147 1.31 16.16 11.22
CA LYS A 147 0.52 17.03 12.12
C LYS A 147 1.18 17.23 13.50
N LEU A 148 1.93 16.25 13.98
CA LEU A 148 2.71 16.31 15.22
C LEU A 148 4.06 17.04 15.06
N GLY A 149 4.35 17.56 13.87
CA GLY A 149 5.52 18.39 13.57
C GLY A 149 6.76 17.63 13.12
N TYR A 150 6.65 16.34 12.76
CA TYR A 150 7.77 15.61 12.14
C TYR A 150 7.92 16.03 10.67
N THR A 151 9.17 16.34 10.26
CA THR A 151 9.48 16.96 8.98
C THR A 151 9.98 15.98 7.92
N ASN A 152 10.43 14.80 8.33
CA ASN A 152 11.07 13.82 7.46
C ASN A 152 10.28 12.49 7.44
N VAL A 153 9.01 12.59 6.98
CA VAL A 153 8.04 11.50 7.00
C VAL A 153 7.80 10.97 5.60
N TYR A 154 7.97 9.67 5.44
CA TYR A 154 7.70 8.93 4.22
C TYR A 154 6.60 7.89 4.44
N ARG A 155 5.77 7.71 3.43
CA ARG A 155 4.90 6.53 3.35
C ARG A 155 5.49 5.54 2.35
N HIS A 156 5.56 4.25 2.75
CA HIS A 156 5.79 3.15 1.81
C HIS A 156 4.42 2.60 1.35
N PRO A 157 3.90 3.05 0.20
CA PRO A 157 2.52 2.75 -0.18
C PRO A 157 2.29 1.29 -0.56
N GLY A 158 3.30 0.62 -1.13
CA GLY A 158 3.22 -0.80 -1.50
C GLY A 158 3.05 -1.74 -0.30
N GLY A 159 3.52 -1.32 0.86
CA GLY A 159 3.40 -2.03 2.11
C GLY A 159 4.01 -3.42 2.11
N ILE A 160 3.58 -4.26 3.06
CA ILE A 160 4.12 -5.62 3.19
C ILE A 160 3.85 -6.48 1.94
N PHE A 161 2.79 -6.19 1.16
CA PHE A 161 2.51 -6.95 -0.05
C PHE A 161 3.55 -6.69 -1.14
N ALA A 162 3.95 -5.42 -1.36
CA ALA A 162 5.00 -5.10 -2.32
C ALA A 162 6.38 -5.58 -1.83
N TRP A 163 6.65 -5.53 -0.53
CA TRP A 163 7.85 -6.07 0.10
C TRP A 163 8.02 -7.56 -0.22
N LYS A 164 6.99 -8.36 0.02
CA LYS A 164 6.96 -9.79 -0.31
C LYS A 164 6.96 -10.04 -1.82
N GLY A 165 6.26 -9.22 -2.59
CA GLY A 165 6.23 -9.30 -4.05
C GLY A 165 7.60 -9.07 -4.70
N ALA A 166 8.48 -8.30 -4.04
CA ALA A 166 9.87 -8.12 -4.44
C ALA A 166 10.78 -9.28 -4.00
N GLY A 167 10.25 -10.27 -3.26
CA GLY A 167 11.01 -11.42 -2.76
C GLY A 167 11.88 -11.11 -1.54
N TYR A 168 11.62 -10.00 -0.84
CA TYR A 168 12.39 -9.66 0.37
C TYR A 168 11.90 -10.42 1.59
N GLU A 169 12.84 -10.80 2.45
CA GLU A 169 12.53 -11.47 3.71
C GLU A 169 11.73 -10.57 4.63
N SER A 170 10.72 -11.13 5.28
CA SER A 170 9.94 -10.49 6.34
C SER A 170 10.34 -11.02 7.71
N ALA A 171 10.16 -10.21 8.75
CA ALA A 171 10.28 -10.61 10.13
C ALA A 171 8.92 -11.04 10.71
N SER A 172 8.96 -11.75 11.83
CA SER A 172 7.79 -12.13 12.64
C SER A 172 8.10 -12.01 14.11
N VAL A 173 7.08 -11.92 14.95
CA VAL A 173 7.23 -11.99 16.41
C VAL A 173 7.03 -13.44 16.82
N GLU A 174 8.01 -14.02 17.50
CA GLU A 174 7.97 -15.38 18.04
C GLU A 174 6.94 -15.53 19.18
#